data_151842eb5093d8b929f9dc23e00aeea3
#
_entry.id   151842eb5093d8b929f9dc23e00aeea3
#
_cell.length_a   1.000
_cell.length_b   1.000
_cell.length_c   1.000
_cell.angle_alpha   90.00
_cell.angle_beta   90.00
_cell.angle_gamma   90.00
#
_symmetry.space_group_name_H-M   'P 1'
#
loop_
_entity.id
_entity.type
_entity.pdbx_description
1 polymer ?
#
loop_
_entity_poly.entity_id
_entity_poly.type
_entity_poly.pdbx_seq_one_letter_code
_entity_poly.pdbx_strand_id
1 'polypeptide(L)'
;NKNSEYCAPLTSFDWNVADNNLAGTASIDTTCTIWDLEAHKVKTQLIAHDKEVYDIVWTRHRDIFATVGADGSLRMFDLRALEHSTIMYETPHSSTPLLRVTWNRLDQNYCATIAQDSSHTIILDVRMPAVPVADLGGHLAPVNGAVWAPHSAAHICTASDDTQALIWDLSALPRPVEDPILAYGAEAEINQLVWSPSMPDWVTISYDNKMQILRV
;
A
#
# COMPACT_ATOMS: atom_id res chain seq x y z
N ASN A 1 12.14 24.26 1.77
CA ASN A 1 12.18 25.50 0.98
C ASN A 1 10.93 26.32 1.31
N LYS A 2 11.06 27.42 2.07
CA LYS A 2 9.90 28.19 2.61
C LYS A 2 9.04 28.88 1.53
N ASN A 3 9.45 28.86 0.29
CA ASN A 3 8.76 29.48 -0.85
C ASN A 3 8.50 28.47 -1.99
N SER A 4 8.47 27.19 -1.68
CA SER A 4 8.23 26.16 -2.68
C SER A 4 6.72 26.01 -2.94
N GLU A 5 6.34 25.86 -4.18
CA GLU A 5 5.00 25.48 -4.62
C GLU A 5 4.60 24.09 -4.13
N TYR A 6 5.57 23.33 -3.59
CA TYR A 6 5.43 21.92 -3.12
C TYR A 6 5.46 21.82 -1.59
N CYS A 7 4.85 22.77 -0.88
CA CYS A 7 4.87 22.84 0.58
C CYS A 7 3.67 22.22 1.29
N ALA A 8 2.76 21.56 0.57
CA ALA A 8 1.61 20.92 1.20
C ALA A 8 2.03 19.73 2.09
N PRO A 9 1.29 19.43 3.17
CA PRO A 9 1.58 18.30 4.03
C PRO A 9 1.59 16.99 3.27
N LEU A 10 2.64 16.19 3.50
CA LEU A 10 2.77 14.87 2.91
C LEU A 10 2.07 13.83 3.77
N THR A 11 1.43 12.89 3.12
CA THR A 11 0.74 11.74 3.74
C THR A 11 1.57 10.48 3.70
N SER A 12 2.30 10.27 2.61
CA SER A 12 3.14 9.09 2.41
C SER A 12 4.28 9.38 1.43
N PHE A 13 5.25 8.49 1.42
CA PHE A 13 6.30 8.45 0.40
C PHE A 13 6.73 7.00 0.15
N ASP A 14 7.22 6.74 -1.06
CA ASP A 14 7.87 5.48 -1.39
C ASP A 14 9.10 5.73 -2.27
N TRP A 15 10.11 4.87 -2.10
CA TRP A 15 11.36 4.93 -2.85
C TRP A 15 11.34 3.93 -3.98
N ASN A 16 11.69 4.37 -5.19
CA ASN A 16 11.70 3.49 -6.34
C ASN A 16 12.84 2.46 -6.24
N VAL A 17 12.47 1.18 -6.18
CA VAL A 17 13.45 0.09 -6.05
C VAL A 17 14.18 -0.26 -7.35
N ALA A 18 13.62 0.14 -8.49
CA ALA A 18 14.22 -0.08 -9.81
C ALA A 18 15.14 1.07 -10.25
N ASP A 19 14.90 2.27 -9.70
CA ASP A 19 15.72 3.45 -9.92
C ASP A 19 15.87 4.24 -8.61
N ASN A 20 16.97 4.02 -7.91
CA ASN A 20 17.26 4.63 -6.62
C ASN A 20 17.31 6.17 -6.65
N ASN A 21 17.32 6.79 -7.82
CA ASN A 21 17.27 8.24 -7.98
C ASN A 21 15.86 8.79 -7.94
N LEU A 22 14.83 7.95 -7.92
CA LEU A 22 13.45 8.38 -7.90
C LEU A 22 12.79 8.08 -6.55
N ALA A 23 12.09 9.06 -6.01
CA ALA A 23 11.16 8.90 -4.90
C ALA A 23 9.84 9.56 -5.24
N GLY A 24 8.74 8.99 -4.75
CA GLY A 24 7.40 9.54 -4.89
C GLY A 24 6.87 10.00 -3.54
N THR A 25 6.14 11.11 -3.51
CA THR A 25 5.44 11.60 -2.33
C THR A 25 3.99 11.87 -2.65
N ALA A 26 3.09 11.52 -1.73
CA ALA A 26 1.66 11.82 -1.78
C ALA A 26 1.34 12.97 -0.82
N SER A 27 0.31 13.75 -1.13
CA SER A 27 -0.06 14.93 -0.34
C SER A 27 -1.58 15.09 -0.23
N ILE A 28 -2.00 15.78 0.83
CA ILE A 28 -3.41 16.15 1.03
C ILE A 28 -3.93 17.16 0.02
N ASP A 29 -3.05 17.81 -0.75
CA ASP A 29 -3.42 18.77 -1.80
C ASP A 29 -3.84 18.11 -3.12
N THR A 30 -4.20 16.82 -3.10
CA THR A 30 -4.60 16.00 -4.25
C THR A 30 -3.46 15.60 -5.19
N THR A 31 -2.24 16.01 -4.89
CA THR A 31 -1.10 15.81 -5.79
C THR A 31 -0.17 14.70 -5.35
N CYS A 32 0.53 14.12 -6.33
CA CYS A 32 1.75 13.34 -6.12
C CYS A 32 2.92 14.06 -6.77
N THR A 33 4.06 14.06 -6.08
CA THR A 33 5.29 14.65 -6.59
C THR A 33 6.37 13.58 -6.74
N ILE A 34 6.96 13.49 -7.90
CA ILE A 34 8.10 12.60 -8.16
C ILE A 34 9.38 13.43 -8.12
N TRP A 35 10.31 12.97 -7.32
CA TRP A 35 11.57 13.63 -7.04
C TRP A 35 12.72 12.94 -7.78
N ASP A 36 13.60 13.74 -8.35
CA ASP A 36 14.91 13.33 -8.83
C ASP A 36 15.93 13.64 -7.73
N LEU A 37 16.40 12.60 -7.05
CA LEU A 37 17.24 12.74 -5.87
C LEU A 37 18.67 13.12 -6.23
N GLU A 38 19.19 12.68 -7.37
CA GLU A 38 20.51 13.06 -7.86
C GLU A 38 20.55 14.53 -8.26
N ALA A 39 19.53 14.98 -8.98
CA ALA A 39 19.42 16.37 -9.39
C ALA A 39 18.90 17.30 -8.28
N HIS A 40 18.47 16.76 -7.11
CA HIS A 40 17.89 17.51 -5.99
C HIS A 40 16.71 18.40 -6.40
N LYS A 41 15.84 17.91 -7.28
CA LYS A 41 14.72 18.68 -7.82
C LYS A 41 13.47 17.83 -8.01
N VAL A 42 12.34 18.51 -8.17
CA VAL A 42 11.10 17.88 -8.64
C VAL A 42 11.28 17.47 -10.10
N LYS A 43 11.01 16.20 -10.40
CA LYS A 43 10.94 15.67 -11.76
C LYS A 43 9.60 16.01 -12.40
N THR A 44 8.51 15.74 -11.65
CA THR A 44 7.15 16.08 -12.07
C THR A 44 6.23 16.13 -10.86
N GLN A 45 5.17 16.91 -10.96
CA GLN A 45 4.03 16.90 -10.05
C GLN A 45 2.75 16.73 -10.85
N LEU A 46 1.83 15.94 -10.35
CA LEU A 46 0.56 15.68 -11.03
C LEU A 46 -0.59 15.66 -10.02
N ILE A 47 -1.77 16.07 -10.46
CA ILE A 47 -3.01 15.87 -9.73
C ILE A 47 -3.36 14.38 -9.86
N ALA A 48 -3.24 13.64 -8.76
CA ALA A 48 -3.42 12.19 -8.77
C ALA A 48 -4.86 11.79 -8.51
N HIS A 49 -5.56 12.52 -7.63
CA HIS A 49 -6.92 12.22 -7.22
C HIS A 49 -7.79 13.49 -7.18
N ASP A 50 -9.10 13.30 -7.06
CA ASP A 50 -10.05 14.40 -6.93
C ASP A 50 -10.18 14.89 -5.46
N LYS A 51 -9.58 14.15 -4.53
CA LYS A 51 -9.47 14.45 -3.10
C LYS A 51 -8.07 14.15 -2.60
N GLU A 52 -7.86 14.21 -1.27
CA GLU A 52 -6.57 13.95 -0.62
C GLU A 52 -5.98 12.60 -1.05
N VAL A 53 -4.68 12.59 -1.35
CA VAL A 53 -3.94 11.35 -1.60
C VAL A 53 -3.38 10.85 -0.29
N TYR A 54 -3.67 9.59 0.05
CA TYR A 54 -3.23 9.03 1.33
C TYR A 54 -1.99 8.17 1.23
N ASP A 55 -1.81 7.47 0.12
CA ASP A 55 -0.64 6.59 -0.03
C ASP A 55 -0.15 6.52 -1.48
N ILE A 56 1.14 6.22 -1.63
CA ILE A 56 1.83 6.01 -2.90
C ILE A 56 2.76 4.82 -2.79
N VAL A 57 2.80 3.99 -3.82
CA VAL A 57 3.70 2.86 -3.91
C VAL A 57 4.27 2.71 -5.33
N TRP A 58 5.57 2.44 -5.43
CA TRP A 58 6.18 2.05 -6.69
C TRP A 58 5.96 0.57 -6.97
N THR A 59 5.70 0.28 -8.23
CA THR A 59 5.79 -1.10 -8.71
C THR A 59 7.27 -1.49 -8.90
N ARG A 60 7.54 -2.70 -9.37
CA ARG A 60 8.90 -3.10 -9.74
C ARG A 60 9.36 -2.47 -11.07
N HIS A 61 8.44 -1.87 -11.82
CA HIS A 61 8.79 -1.09 -13.01
C HIS A 61 9.29 0.29 -12.62
N ARG A 62 10.35 0.73 -13.26
CA ARG A 62 10.96 2.03 -13.02
C ARG A 62 9.99 3.20 -13.16
N ASP A 63 9.06 3.10 -14.10
CA ASP A 63 8.22 4.22 -14.52
C ASP A 63 6.76 4.12 -14.01
N ILE A 64 6.40 3.06 -13.26
CA ILE A 64 5.01 2.81 -12.86
C ILE A 64 4.87 2.87 -11.35
N PHE A 65 3.91 3.67 -10.88
CA PHE A 65 3.51 3.75 -9.48
C PHE A 65 1.98 3.77 -9.36
N ALA A 66 1.50 3.48 -8.17
CA ALA A 66 0.08 3.53 -7.83
C ALA A 66 -0.16 4.41 -6.62
N THR A 67 -1.36 4.98 -6.54
CA THR A 67 -1.80 5.85 -5.45
C THR A 67 -3.21 5.50 -5.03
N VAL A 68 -3.53 5.80 -3.77
CA VAL A 68 -4.89 5.71 -3.22
C VAL A 68 -5.25 7.00 -2.52
N GLY A 69 -6.53 7.33 -2.51
CA GLY A 69 -6.98 8.60 -1.94
C GLY A 69 -8.37 8.57 -1.32
N ALA A 70 -8.76 9.73 -0.82
CA ALA A 70 -10.04 9.98 -0.19
C ALA A 70 -11.23 9.91 -1.15
N ASP A 71 -10.99 9.89 -2.46
CA ASP A 71 -12.02 9.64 -3.48
C ASP A 71 -12.42 8.16 -3.60
N GLY A 72 -11.75 7.27 -2.83
CA GLY A 72 -12.02 5.84 -2.82
C GLY A 72 -11.47 5.09 -4.02
N SER A 73 -10.60 5.71 -4.81
CA SER A 73 -9.99 5.09 -5.98
C SER A 73 -8.55 4.65 -5.74
N LEU A 74 -8.14 3.56 -6.40
CA LEU A 74 -6.75 3.17 -6.62
C LEU A 74 -6.42 3.46 -8.07
N ARG A 75 -5.45 4.34 -8.30
CA ARG A 75 -5.03 4.78 -9.63
C ARG A 75 -3.58 4.41 -9.90
N MET A 76 -3.30 3.97 -11.11
CA MET A 76 -1.96 3.63 -11.58
C MET A 76 -1.50 4.67 -12.62
N PHE A 77 -0.25 5.08 -12.52
CA PHE A 77 0.39 6.09 -13.36
C PHE A 77 1.64 5.52 -14.00
N ASP A 78 1.87 5.94 -15.27
CA ASP A 78 3.11 5.69 -16.00
C ASP A 78 3.81 7.02 -16.27
N LEU A 79 5.04 7.18 -15.79
CA LEU A 79 5.85 8.39 -16.00
C LEU A 79 6.10 8.74 -17.48
N ARG A 80 5.92 7.76 -18.37
CA ARG A 80 6.08 7.93 -19.81
C ARG A 80 4.82 8.52 -20.48
N ALA A 81 3.66 8.45 -19.77
CA ALA A 81 2.36 8.84 -20.29
C ALA A 81 1.48 9.41 -19.17
N LEU A 82 1.93 10.49 -18.51
CA LEU A 82 1.26 11.09 -17.35
C LEU A 82 -0.06 11.82 -17.67
N GLU A 83 -0.42 11.92 -18.93
CA GLU A 83 -1.67 12.54 -19.38
C GLU A 83 -2.90 11.71 -18.97
N HIS A 84 -2.71 10.44 -18.67
CA HIS A 84 -3.77 9.50 -18.32
C HIS A 84 -3.34 8.64 -17.12
N SER A 85 -4.27 8.43 -16.20
CA SER A 85 -4.18 7.40 -15.16
C SER A 85 -5.12 6.24 -15.49
N THR A 86 -4.76 5.05 -15.02
CA THR A 86 -5.65 3.90 -15.08
C THR A 86 -6.29 3.69 -13.72
N ILE A 87 -7.61 3.76 -13.62
CA ILE A 87 -8.33 3.39 -12.41
C ILE A 87 -8.33 1.87 -12.32
N MET A 88 -7.66 1.36 -11.29
CA MET A 88 -7.55 -0.06 -11.03
C MET A 88 -8.68 -0.60 -10.17
N TYR A 89 -9.17 0.23 -9.26
CA TYR A 89 -10.26 -0.10 -8.37
C TYR A 89 -10.92 1.15 -7.82
N GLU A 90 -12.22 1.07 -7.57
CA GLU A 90 -12.99 2.08 -6.84
C GLU A 90 -13.86 1.38 -5.80
N THR A 91 -13.97 1.97 -4.61
CA THR A 91 -14.88 1.46 -3.59
C THR A 91 -16.32 1.54 -4.07
N PRO A 92 -17.19 0.56 -3.76
CA PRO A 92 -18.57 0.48 -4.31
C PRO A 92 -19.43 1.72 -4.11
N HIS A 93 -19.10 2.55 -3.16
CA HIS A 93 -19.81 3.78 -2.82
C HIS A 93 -18.98 5.05 -3.02
N SER A 94 -17.88 5.01 -3.80
CA SER A 94 -16.96 6.13 -4.14
C SER A 94 -16.74 7.19 -3.02
N SER A 95 -17.21 6.91 -1.81
CA SER A 95 -17.13 7.76 -0.63
C SER A 95 -16.30 7.17 0.50
N THR A 96 -15.94 5.87 0.42
CA THR A 96 -15.07 5.24 1.42
C THR A 96 -13.61 5.41 0.98
N PRO A 97 -12.82 6.21 1.69
CA PRO A 97 -11.42 6.43 1.36
C PRO A 97 -10.62 5.14 1.34
N LEU A 98 -9.63 5.06 0.44
CA LEU A 98 -8.59 4.05 0.50
C LEU A 98 -7.36 4.66 1.19
N LEU A 99 -6.90 4.01 2.27
CA LEU A 99 -5.86 4.58 3.14
C LEU A 99 -4.45 4.08 2.83
N ARG A 100 -4.33 2.83 2.39
CA ARG A 100 -3.04 2.18 2.16
C ARG A 100 -3.05 1.39 0.87
N VAL A 101 -1.90 1.35 0.22
CA VAL A 101 -1.64 0.47 -0.92
C VAL A 101 -0.27 -0.16 -0.78
N THR A 102 -0.19 -1.46 -1.05
CA THR A 102 1.09 -2.18 -1.08
C THR A 102 1.17 -3.06 -2.31
N TRP A 103 2.33 -3.05 -2.98
CA TRP A 103 2.54 -3.79 -4.21
C TRP A 103 3.35 -5.05 -3.95
N ASN A 104 2.93 -6.16 -4.55
CA ASN A 104 3.69 -7.39 -4.49
C ASN A 104 4.98 -7.25 -5.30
N ARG A 105 6.11 -7.34 -4.63
CA ARG A 105 7.42 -7.13 -5.28
C ARG A 105 7.91 -8.33 -6.06
N LEU A 106 7.35 -9.52 -5.84
CA LEU A 106 7.72 -10.76 -6.52
C LEU A 106 6.78 -11.08 -7.68
N ASP A 107 5.46 -10.87 -7.50
CA ASP A 107 4.48 -10.96 -8.58
C ASP A 107 3.82 -9.59 -8.80
N GLN A 108 4.21 -8.93 -9.87
CA GLN A 108 3.78 -7.58 -10.22
C GLN A 108 2.30 -7.47 -10.59
N ASN A 109 1.63 -8.60 -10.75
CA ASN A 109 0.20 -8.61 -11.08
C ASN A 109 -0.68 -8.33 -9.86
N TYR A 110 -0.13 -8.44 -8.63
CA TYR A 110 -0.93 -8.30 -7.42
C TYR A 110 -0.55 -7.08 -6.60
N CYS A 111 -1.58 -6.41 -6.10
CA CYS A 111 -1.45 -5.39 -5.07
C CYS A 111 -2.55 -5.57 -4.03
N ALA A 112 -2.38 -4.95 -2.87
CA ALA A 112 -3.37 -4.94 -1.80
C ALA A 112 -3.69 -3.51 -1.40
N THR A 113 -4.94 -3.26 -1.03
CA THR A 113 -5.39 -1.96 -0.53
C THR A 113 -6.31 -2.14 0.68
N ILE A 114 -6.35 -1.11 1.51
CA ILE A 114 -7.14 -1.06 2.74
C ILE A 114 -8.04 0.16 2.68
N ALA A 115 -9.33 -0.06 2.89
CA ALA A 115 -10.31 1.01 2.99
C ALA A 115 -10.41 1.53 4.43
N GLN A 116 -10.82 2.78 4.57
CA GLN A 116 -11.04 3.41 5.87
C GLN A 116 -12.07 2.64 6.69
N ASP A 117 -11.78 2.46 7.99
CA ASP A 117 -12.63 1.77 8.97
C ASP A 117 -13.03 0.34 8.56
N SER A 118 -12.28 -0.27 7.64
CA SER A 118 -12.53 -1.63 7.16
C SER A 118 -11.68 -2.65 7.91
N SER A 119 -12.31 -3.75 8.33
CA SER A 119 -11.62 -4.95 8.85
C SER A 119 -11.11 -5.86 7.74
N HIS A 120 -11.24 -5.45 6.48
CA HIS A 120 -10.89 -6.25 5.31
C HIS A 120 -9.68 -5.67 4.57
N THR A 121 -8.86 -6.56 4.00
CA THR A 121 -7.80 -6.21 3.06
C THR A 121 -8.15 -6.73 1.69
N ILE A 122 -8.24 -5.82 0.72
CA ILE A 122 -8.66 -6.12 -0.65
C ILE A 122 -7.42 -6.45 -1.49
N ILE A 123 -7.43 -7.63 -2.13
CA ILE A 123 -6.39 -8.05 -3.07
C ILE A 123 -6.87 -7.84 -4.50
N LEU A 124 -6.06 -7.18 -5.30
CA LEU A 124 -6.36 -6.84 -6.69
C LEU A 124 -5.35 -7.47 -7.64
N ASP A 125 -5.85 -7.88 -8.82
CA ASP A 125 -5.03 -8.31 -9.95
C ASP A 125 -5.08 -7.23 -11.04
N VAL A 126 -3.94 -6.67 -11.40
CA VAL A 126 -3.85 -5.60 -12.42
C VAL A 126 -4.35 -6.01 -13.80
N ARG A 127 -4.42 -7.31 -14.06
CA ARG A 127 -4.95 -7.87 -15.31
C ARG A 127 -6.50 -7.90 -15.35
N MET A 128 -7.12 -7.76 -14.17
CA MET A 128 -8.57 -7.78 -13.98
C MET A 128 -9.01 -6.55 -13.16
N PRO A 129 -8.88 -5.34 -13.71
CA PRO A 129 -9.21 -4.13 -13.00
C PRO A 129 -10.68 -4.12 -12.55
N ALA A 130 -10.97 -3.34 -11.52
CA ALA A 130 -12.27 -3.13 -10.88
C ALA A 130 -12.85 -4.34 -10.10
N VAL A 131 -12.27 -5.53 -10.19
CA VAL A 131 -12.78 -6.72 -9.49
C VAL A 131 -11.73 -7.24 -8.51
N PRO A 132 -11.99 -7.23 -7.20
CA PRO A 132 -11.12 -7.89 -6.23
C PRO A 132 -10.99 -9.39 -6.51
N VAL A 133 -9.77 -9.92 -6.43
CA VAL A 133 -9.52 -11.36 -6.57
C VAL A 133 -9.61 -12.09 -5.24
N ALA A 134 -9.43 -11.37 -4.14
CA ALA A 134 -9.70 -11.84 -2.78
C ALA A 134 -10.07 -10.68 -1.87
N ASP A 135 -10.82 -10.99 -0.83
CA ASP A 135 -11.20 -10.11 0.26
C ASP A 135 -10.87 -10.83 1.58
N LEU A 136 -9.82 -10.35 2.26
CA LEU A 136 -9.28 -10.98 3.47
C LEU A 136 -9.98 -10.42 4.69
N GLY A 137 -10.99 -11.11 5.19
CA GLY A 137 -11.93 -10.65 6.22
C GLY A 137 -11.74 -11.28 7.61
N GLY A 138 -10.53 -11.68 7.99
CA GLY A 138 -10.27 -12.34 9.29
C GLY A 138 -10.10 -11.41 10.49
N HIS A 139 -9.93 -10.10 10.27
CA HIS A 139 -9.84 -9.13 11.37
C HIS A 139 -11.22 -8.73 11.91
N LEU A 140 -11.26 -8.36 13.20
CA LEU A 140 -12.48 -7.93 13.89
C LEU A 140 -12.58 -6.42 14.09
N ALA A 141 -11.52 -5.68 13.70
CA ALA A 141 -11.43 -4.23 13.79
C ALA A 141 -10.68 -3.68 12.54
N PRO A 142 -10.62 -2.36 12.35
CA PRO A 142 -9.95 -1.76 11.19
C PRO A 142 -8.52 -2.24 10.99
N VAL A 143 -8.17 -2.50 9.73
CA VAL A 143 -6.81 -2.87 9.33
C VAL A 143 -5.99 -1.60 9.12
N ASN A 144 -4.82 -1.51 9.78
CA ASN A 144 -3.92 -0.35 9.71
C ASN A 144 -2.79 -0.51 8.71
N GLY A 145 -2.41 -1.74 8.41
CA GLY A 145 -1.29 -2.01 7.52
C GLY A 145 -1.31 -3.41 6.92
N ALA A 146 -0.69 -3.50 5.75
CA ALA A 146 -0.45 -4.75 5.06
C ALA A 146 0.94 -4.72 4.40
N VAL A 147 1.63 -5.84 4.41
CA VAL A 147 2.94 -5.98 3.76
C VAL A 147 3.09 -7.35 3.13
N TRP A 148 3.56 -7.39 1.90
CA TRP A 148 3.87 -8.64 1.21
C TRP A 148 5.16 -9.25 1.73
N ALA A 149 5.20 -10.58 1.78
CA ALA A 149 6.41 -11.30 2.13
C ALA A 149 7.51 -11.03 1.10
N PRO A 150 8.74 -10.70 1.53
CA PRO A 150 9.83 -10.39 0.60
C PRO A 150 10.37 -11.61 -0.16
N HIS A 151 10.07 -12.83 0.31
CA HIS A 151 10.57 -14.09 -0.21
C HIS A 151 9.49 -14.96 -0.86
N SER A 152 8.22 -14.57 -0.78
CA SER A 152 7.09 -15.32 -1.34
C SER A 152 6.06 -14.39 -1.98
N ALA A 153 5.71 -14.68 -3.23
CA ALA A 153 4.67 -13.94 -3.94
C ALA A 153 3.25 -14.24 -3.41
N ALA A 154 3.10 -15.31 -2.63
CA ALA A 154 1.79 -15.78 -2.17
C ALA A 154 1.45 -15.37 -0.73
N HIS A 155 2.38 -14.76 0.02
CA HIS A 155 2.12 -14.45 1.42
C HIS A 155 2.03 -12.93 1.66
N ILE A 156 1.05 -12.55 2.47
CA ILE A 156 0.86 -11.18 2.94
C ILE A 156 0.59 -11.20 4.45
N CYS A 157 1.14 -10.21 5.16
CA CYS A 157 0.88 -9.99 6.57
C CYS A 157 0.02 -8.73 6.71
N THR A 158 -1.02 -8.79 7.54
CA THR A 158 -1.91 -7.67 7.86
C THR A 158 -1.90 -7.40 9.37
N ALA A 159 -2.13 -6.15 9.77
CA ALA A 159 -2.18 -5.73 11.16
C ALA A 159 -3.36 -4.81 11.41
N SER A 160 -4.00 -4.93 12.58
CA SER A 160 -5.28 -4.31 12.87
C SER A 160 -5.38 -3.79 14.31
N ASP A 161 -6.39 -2.95 14.54
CA ASP A 161 -6.82 -2.49 15.86
C ASP A 161 -7.39 -3.62 16.72
N ASP A 162 -7.70 -4.79 16.16
CA ASP A 162 -8.09 -5.97 16.92
C ASP A 162 -6.93 -6.64 17.70
N THR A 163 -5.78 -5.96 17.74
CA THR A 163 -4.54 -6.41 18.38
C THR A 163 -3.84 -7.58 17.68
N GLN A 164 -4.29 -7.97 16.49
CA GLN A 164 -3.74 -9.12 15.80
C GLN A 164 -2.91 -8.73 14.58
N ALA A 165 -1.84 -9.50 14.35
CA ALA A 165 -1.15 -9.60 13.07
C ALA A 165 -1.44 -10.97 12.46
N LEU A 166 -1.96 -10.98 11.23
CA LEU A 166 -2.37 -12.19 10.52
C LEU A 166 -1.51 -12.39 9.28
N ILE A 167 -1.11 -13.63 9.02
CA ILE A 167 -0.42 -14.01 7.78
C ILE A 167 -1.36 -14.87 6.94
N TRP A 168 -1.47 -14.52 5.67
CA TRP A 168 -2.34 -15.13 4.69
C TRP A 168 -1.55 -15.83 3.61
N ASP A 169 -2.04 -16.99 3.15
CA ASP A 169 -1.54 -17.70 1.97
C ASP A 169 -2.50 -17.53 0.80
N LEU A 170 -2.03 -16.83 -0.22
CA LEU A 170 -2.76 -16.54 -1.45
C LEU A 170 -2.40 -17.49 -2.61
N SER A 171 -1.68 -18.57 -2.35
CA SER A 171 -1.24 -19.53 -3.39
C SER A 171 -2.41 -20.22 -4.10
N ALA A 172 -3.57 -20.27 -3.46
CA ALA A 172 -4.78 -20.89 -3.99
C ALA A 172 -5.62 -19.96 -4.89
N LEU A 173 -5.24 -18.67 -5.04
CA LEU A 173 -6.00 -17.75 -5.88
C LEU A 173 -6.23 -18.31 -7.30
N PRO A 174 -7.43 -18.15 -7.88
CA PRO A 174 -8.54 -17.29 -7.45
C PRO A 174 -9.57 -17.97 -6.50
N ARG A 175 -9.21 -19.06 -5.83
CA ARG A 175 -10.10 -19.65 -4.81
C ARG A 175 -10.23 -18.72 -3.61
N PRO A 176 -11.39 -18.67 -2.96
CA PRO A 176 -11.56 -17.87 -1.74
C PRO A 176 -10.51 -18.23 -0.67
N VAL A 177 -10.00 -17.21 -0.01
CA VAL A 177 -9.09 -17.35 1.13
C VAL A 177 -9.90 -16.98 2.36
N GLU A 178 -10.27 -17.98 3.17
CA GLU A 178 -11.21 -17.82 4.29
C GLU A 178 -10.46 -17.53 5.60
N ASP A 179 -9.36 -18.24 5.84
CA ASP A 179 -8.64 -18.19 7.12
C ASP A 179 -7.15 -17.80 6.93
N PRO A 180 -6.57 -17.04 7.89
CA PRO A 180 -5.14 -16.82 7.94
C PRO A 180 -4.40 -18.11 8.34
N ILE A 181 -3.18 -18.27 7.83
CA ILE A 181 -2.34 -19.43 8.18
C ILE A 181 -1.63 -19.27 9.53
N LEU A 182 -1.37 -18.01 9.94
CA LEU A 182 -0.77 -17.68 11.22
C LEU A 182 -1.44 -16.44 11.81
N ALA A 183 -1.56 -16.41 13.13
CA ALA A 183 -2.05 -15.27 13.89
C ALA A 183 -1.14 -15.01 15.08
N TYR A 184 -0.84 -13.75 15.33
CA TYR A 184 -0.14 -13.28 16.50
C TYR A 184 -0.97 -12.21 17.21
N GLY A 185 -1.21 -12.36 18.53
CA GLY A 185 -1.91 -11.38 19.35
C GLY A 185 -0.93 -10.49 20.11
N ALA A 186 -1.01 -9.20 19.91
CA ALA A 186 -0.29 -8.17 20.67
C ALA A 186 -1.09 -7.76 21.93
N GLU A 187 -0.48 -6.93 22.78
CA GLU A 187 -1.13 -6.40 23.99
C GLU A 187 -2.01 -5.17 23.71
N ALA A 188 -1.87 -4.55 22.53
CA ALA A 188 -2.63 -3.37 22.10
C ALA A 188 -2.76 -3.34 20.58
N GLU A 189 -3.55 -2.38 20.08
CA GLU A 189 -3.77 -2.10 18.65
C GLU A 189 -2.46 -1.98 17.88
N ILE A 190 -2.33 -2.70 16.77
CA ILE A 190 -1.12 -2.70 15.96
C ILE A 190 -1.24 -1.59 14.91
N ASN A 191 -0.40 -0.56 15.04
CA ASN A 191 -0.44 0.60 14.15
C ASN A 191 0.31 0.41 12.84
N GLN A 192 1.42 -0.36 12.86
CA GLN A 192 2.28 -0.51 11.69
C GLN A 192 3.03 -1.84 11.73
N LEU A 193 3.38 -2.36 10.55
CA LEU A 193 4.19 -3.55 10.40
C LEU A 193 5.17 -3.41 9.25
N VAL A 194 6.31 -4.11 9.37
CA VAL A 194 7.33 -4.19 8.33
C VAL A 194 7.86 -5.60 8.26
N TRP A 195 7.92 -6.17 7.07
CA TRP A 195 8.57 -7.45 6.82
C TRP A 195 10.00 -7.21 6.35
N SER A 196 10.98 -7.82 6.99
CA SER A 196 12.39 -7.57 6.69
C SER A 196 12.82 -8.18 5.35
N PRO A 197 13.29 -7.39 4.39
CA PRO A 197 13.76 -7.94 3.10
C PRO A 197 15.07 -8.73 3.22
N SER A 198 15.92 -8.40 4.19
CA SER A 198 17.19 -9.08 4.42
C SER A 198 17.10 -10.28 5.36
N MET A 199 16.06 -10.33 6.18
CA MET A 199 15.77 -11.43 7.11
C MET A 199 14.31 -11.85 6.93
N PRO A 200 14.01 -12.68 5.92
CA PRO A 200 12.64 -12.96 5.49
C PRO A 200 11.79 -13.71 6.53
N ASP A 201 12.39 -14.32 7.53
CA ASP A 201 11.69 -14.98 8.64
C ASP A 201 11.24 -13.99 9.74
N TRP A 202 11.45 -12.68 9.53
CA TRP A 202 11.21 -11.69 10.58
C TRP A 202 10.25 -10.59 10.14
N VAL A 203 9.20 -10.40 10.95
CA VAL A 203 8.24 -9.30 10.86
C VAL A 203 8.36 -8.44 12.10
N THR A 204 8.38 -7.14 11.93
CA THR A 204 8.34 -6.17 13.02
C THR A 204 6.98 -5.52 13.07
N ILE A 205 6.37 -5.46 14.25
CA ILE A 205 5.12 -4.75 14.52
C ILE A 205 5.36 -3.65 15.54
N SER A 206 4.57 -2.57 15.43
CA SER A 206 4.54 -1.49 16.44
C SER A 206 3.13 -1.33 16.99
N TYR A 207 3.05 -1.25 18.32
CA TYR A 207 1.81 -1.04 19.04
C TYR A 207 2.07 -0.27 20.33
N ASP A 208 1.15 0.61 20.72
CA ASP A 208 1.31 1.51 21.84
C ASP A 208 2.69 2.23 21.77
N ASN A 209 3.53 2.09 22.77
CA ASN A 209 4.90 2.61 22.82
C ASN A 209 5.98 1.53 22.65
N LYS A 210 5.61 0.38 22.08
CA LYS A 210 6.46 -0.80 21.92
C LYS A 210 6.68 -1.13 20.45
N MET A 211 7.82 -1.75 20.21
CA MET A 211 8.15 -2.42 18.94
C MET A 211 8.51 -3.87 19.26
N GLN A 212 7.93 -4.80 18.52
CA GLN A 212 8.19 -6.21 18.68
C GLN A 212 8.60 -6.86 17.38
N ILE A 213 9.57 -7.76 17.46
CA ILE A 213 10.07 -8.53 16.33
C ILE A 213 9.56 -9.95 16.48
N LEU A 214 8.87 -10.43 15.47
CA LEU A 214 8.25 -11.74 15.40
C LEU A 214 9.01 -12.61 14.40
N ARG A 215 9.25 -13.85 14.75
CA ARG A 215 9.72 -14.86 13.81
C ARG A 215 8.52 -15.60 13.23
N VAL A 216 8.43 -15.64 11.91
CA VAL A 216 7.35 -16.26 11.14
C VAL A 216 7.85 -17.44 10.34
#